data_bbab6c066dad9d144673cf3205c41868
#
_entry.id   bbab6c066dad9d144673cf3205c41868
#
_cell.length_a   1.000
_cell.length_b   1.000
_cell.length_c   1.000
_cell.angle_alpha   90.00
_cell.angle_beta   90.00
_cell.angle_gamma   90.00
#
_symmetry.space_group_name_H-M   'P 1'
#
loop_
_entity.id
_entity.type
_entity.pdbx_description
1 polymer ?
#
loop_
_entity_poly.entity_id
_entity_poly.type
_entity_poly.pdbx_seq_one_letter_code
_entity_poly.pdbx_strand_id
1 'polypeptide(L)'
;MAGLGSVCSHIGALLFKLVACAQLGLNKISCTSTFCSWKKSRKSATPAPLKKINFSRPKKRKTLPNISDNENSQDERPYSFKDPTPTSDSKKKKLLELKKLYKNAAVLQSVDIKNESKEHCSDTDTAEEDDSYNEYNLPEPLTSLYLPASINLDDSTLTKYCAKSYEEYKITQSVNMYSNLLKVTNIQSASRIWKLHRAGRITASLSKTAYNIKVDKYPKSFINTVMQYNAEFITKPTSYGKKMETVAINSYKQFVAKTHTNIVVTETGLHVLHKNPCLGASPDSMVCCDCHGSGVVEIKCPYKYRNGLENWKTDTDFPVNFDNTVKKTHQYYFQVQQEMYITNTTYCHFYIWTEGKNENDTMLINVPIDRVFCEKLETKLTTIFFKFLLPEIVSRKNDPNNLLSDQTYCICKRPSFTPMIGCDGKNCKIGWFHYSCIEIKNGPKGKWFCKECI
;
A
#
# COMPACT_ATOMS: atom_id res chain seq x y z
N MET A 1 4.88 -48.17 -15.80
CA MET A 1 4.35 -46.94 -16.48
C MET A 1 3.94 -45.89 -15.44
N ALA A 2 4.93 -45.31 -14.73
CA ALA A 2 4.67 -44.34 -13.67
C ALA A 2 5.48 -43.02 -13.86
N GLY A 3 5.78 -42.66 -15.09
CA GLY A 3 6.67 -41.50 -15.36
C GLY A 3 6.01 -40.27 -16.00
N LEU A 4 4.79 -40.36 -16.47
CA LEU A 4 4.12 -39.31 -17.24
C LEU A 4 3.22 -38.38 -16.39
N GLY A 5 2.81 -38.82 -15.19
CA GLY A 5 1.85 -38.06 -14.39
C GLY A 5 2.42 -36.79 -13.75
N SER A 6 3.69 -36.78 -13.35
CA SER A 6 4.30 -35.60 -12.71
C SER A 6 4.68 -34.48 -13.69
N VAL A 7 4.99 -34.84 -14.94
CA VAL A 7 5.29 -33.88 -16.02
C VAL A 7 3.99 -33.21 -16.49
N CYS A 8 2.89 -33.96 -16.57
CA CYS A 8 1.57 -33.42 -16.95
C CYS A 8 1.02 -32.40 -15.94
N SER A 9 1.27 -32.54 -14.63
CA SER A 9 0.77 -31.60 -13.64
C SER A 9 1.46 -30.23 -13.72
N HIS A 10 2.78 -30.21 -13.96
CA HIS A 10 3.53 -28.96 -14.13
C HIS A 10 3.23 -28.27 -15.46
N ILE A 11 3.07 -29.02 -16.54
CA ILE A 11 2.67 -28.50 -17.85
C ILE A 11 1.21 -28.02 -17.78
N GLY A 12 0.32 -28.75 -17.12
CA GLY A 12 -1.06 -28.35 -16.90
C GLY A 12 -1.17 -27.06 -16.08
N ALA A 13 -0.37 -26.92 -15.02
CA ALA A 13 -0.30 -25.68 -14.22
C ALA A 13 0.24 -24.49 -15.02
N LEU A 14 1.24 -24.72 -15.88
CA LEU A 14 1.80 -23.69 -16.75
C LEU A 14 0.81 -23.24 -17.83
N LEU A 15 0.13 -24.19 -18.48
CA LEU A 15 -0.90 -23.92 -19.47
C LEU A 15 -2.10 -23.21 -18.84
N PHE A 16 -2.52 -23.62 -17.64
CA PHE A 16 -3.58 -22.96 -16.90
C PHE A 16 -3.23 -21.52 -16.54
N LYS A 17 -1.98 -21.28 -16.11
CA LYS A 17 -1.48 -19.93 -15.85
C LYS A 17 -1.43 -19.08 -17.11
N LEU A 18 -1.01 -19.62 -18.24
CA LEU A 18 -1.00 -18.94 -19.53
C LEU A 18 -2.40 -18.60 -20.03
N VAL A 19 -3.34 -19.54 -19.92
CA VAL A 19 -4.74 -19.31 -20.29
C VAL A 19 -5.41 -18.31 -19.36
N ALA A 20 -5.17 -18.40 -18.05
CA ALA A 20 -5.67 -17.44 -17.08
C ALA A 20 -5.09 -16.04 -17.32
N CYS A 21 -3.79 -15.93 -17.61
CA CYS A 21 -3.15 -14.65 -17.97
C CYS A 21 -3.73 -14.07 -19.27
N ALA A 22 -3.97 -14.88 -20.28
CA ALA A 22 -4.55 -14.44 -21.55
C ALA A 22 -6.04 -14.02 -21.42
N GLN A 23 -6.82 -14.76 -20.63
CA GLN A 23 -8.25 -14.47 -20.43
C GLN A 23 -8.53 -13.32 -19.46
N LEU A 24 -7.63 -13.07 -18.52
CA LEU A 24 -7.76 -12.03 -17.50
C LEU A 24 -7.04 -10.74 -17.90
N GLY A 25 -6.45 -10.67 -19.11
CA GLY A 25 -5.68 -9.50 -19.54
C GLY A 25 -4.45 -9.21 -18.68
N LEU A 26 -3.98 -10.19 -17.91
CA LEU A 26 -2.81 -10.05 -17.04
C LEU A 26 -1.52 -10.18 -17.85
N ASN A 27 -1.37 -9.41 -18.91
CA ASN A 27 -0.09 -9.21 -19.62
C ASN A 27 0.89 -8.37 -18.78
N LYS A 28 0.91 -8.60 -17.46
CA LYS A 28 1.97 -8.06 -16.62
C LYS A 28 3.23 -8.88 -16.86
N ILE A 29 4.33 -8.16 -17.07
CA ILE A 29 5.69 -8.69 -17.24
C ILE A 29 5.86 -9.91 -16.33
N SER A 30 6.11 -11.07 -16.94
CA SER A 30 6.36 -12.30 -16.20
C SER A 30 7.59 -12.11 -15.31
N CYS A 31 7.63 -12.80 -14.17
CA CYS A 31 8.82 -12.81 -13.31
C CYS A 31 10.11 -13.25 -14.05
N THR A 32 9.96 -13.84 -15.24
CA THR A 32 11.06 -14.19 -16.14
C THR A 32 11.49 -13.03 -17.05
N SER A 33 10.74 -11.94 -17.11
CA SER A 33 11.05 -10.73 -17.90
C SER A 33 11.77 -9.66 -17.07
N THR A 34 11.89 -9.84 -15.76
CA THR A 34 12.70 -8.97 -14.90
C THR A 34 14.06 -9.59 -14.66
N PHE A 35 15.10 -8.75 -14.64
CA PHE A 35 16.47 -9.20 -14.30
C PHE A 35 16.44 -9.97 -12.99
N CYS A 36 16.75 -11.25 -13.03
CA CYS A 36 16.75 -12.14 -11.87
C CYS A 36 17.86 -11.70 -10.90
N SER A 37 17.47 -11.20 -9.73
CA SER A 37 18.41 -10.80 -8.67
C SER A 37 18.82 -11.99 -7.81
N TRP A 38 19.30 -13.07 -8.42
CA TRP A 38 19.94 -14.15 -7.68
C TRP A 38 21.25 -13.61 -7.10
N LYS A 39 21.42 -13.68 -5.80
CA LYS A 39 22.71 -13.41 -5.17
C LYS A 39 23.73 -14.29 -5.86
N LYS A 40 24.75 -13.68 -6.49
CA LYS A 40 25.85 -14.42 -7.11
C LYS A 40 26.39 -15.43 -6.11
N SER A 41 26.27 -16.70 -6.42
CA SER A 41 27.00 -17.74 -5.71
C SER A 41 28.50 -17.38 -5.72
N ARG A 42 29.16 -17.49 -4.57
CA ARG A 42 30.62 -17.20 -4.45
C ARG A 42 31.52 -18.14 -5.26
N LYS A 43 30.93 -19.07 -6.00
CA LYS A 43 31.68 -19.96 -6.93
C LYS A 43 31.18 -19.68 -8.34
N SER A 44 32.10 -19.23 -9.20
CA SER A 44 31.81 -19.07 -10.62
C SER A 44 31.61 -20.48 -11.22
N ALA A 45 30.38 -20.83 -11.49
CA ALA A 45 30.05 -22.01 -12.27
C ALA A 45 30.11 -21.61 -13.75
N THR A 46 30.98 -22.19 -14.51
CA THR A 46 30.98 -22.11 -15.98
C THR A 46 29.73 -22.82 -16.50
N PRO A 47 28.93 -22.21 -17.40
CA PRO A 47 27.78 -22.88 -17.99
C PRO A 47 28.17 -24.17 -18.67
N ALA A 48 27.58 -25.30 -18.31
CA ALA A 48 27.81 -26.56 -18.98
C ALA A 48 26.84 -26.68 -20.20
N PRO A 49 27.34 -27.18 -21.35
CA PRO A 49 26.46 -27.46 -22.49
C PRO A 49 25.40 -28.50 -22.10
N LEU A 50 24.20 -28.37 -22.64
CA LEU A 50 23.01 -29.20 -22.33
C LEU A 50 23.31 -30.72 -22.37
N LYS A 51 24.19 -31.15 -23.26
CA LYS A 51 24.65 -32.57 -23.38
C LYS A 51 25.43 -33.07 -22.15
N LYS A 52 25.94 -32.19 -21.28
CA LYS A 52 26.70 -32.55 -20.08
C LYS A 52 25.89 -32.45 -18.79
N ILE A 53 24.62 -32.04 -18.86
CA ILE A 53 23.73 -31.95 -17.71
C ILE A 53 23.15 -33.33 -17.43
N ASN A 54 23.41 -33.88 -16.25
CA ASN A 54 22.85 -35.13 -15.82
C ASN A 54 21.43 -34.94 -15.29
N PHE A 55 20.44 -35.36 -16.05
CA PHE A 55 19.02 -35.29 -15.68
C PHE A 55 18.54 -36.51 -14.87
N SER A 56 19.45 -37.41 -14.45
CA SER A 56 19.06 -38.53 -13.59
C SER A 56 18.66 -38.04 -12.20
N ARG A 57 17.66 -38.72 -11.60
CA ARG A 57 17.25 -38.41 -10.23
C ARG A 57 18.42 -38.56 -9.27
N PRO A 58 18.66 -37.59 -8.34
CA PRO A 58 19.63 -37.74 -7.29
C PRO A 58 19.28 -39.00 -6.46
N LYS A 59 20.26 -39.87 -6.24
CA LYS A 59 20.10 -41.04 -5.37
C LYS A 59 19.70 -40.55 -3.97
N LYS A 60 18.63 -41.10 -3.38
CA LYS A 60 18.23 -40.81 -2.00
C LYS A 60 19.44 -40.97 -1.08
N ARG A 61 19.78 -39.95 -0.31
CA ARG A 61 20.77 -40.06 0.78
C ARG A 61 20.25 -41.15 1.74
N LYS A 62 21.11 -42.06 2.12
CA LYS A 62 20.81 -43.09 3.14
C LYS A 62 20.42 -42.36 4.42
N THR A 63 19.20 -42.59 4.86
CA THR A 63 18.62 -42.13 6.12
C THR A 63 19.33 -42.83 7.28
N LEU A 64 19.64 -42.08 8.33
CA LEU A 64 19.92 -42.58 9.67
C LEU A 64 18.67 -43.26 10.26
N PRO A 65 18.79 -44.22 11.18
CA PRO A 65 17.73 -45.16 11.50
C PRO A 65 16.65 -44.63 12.41
N ASN A 66 15.45 -45.05 12.08
CA ASN A 66 14.22 -45.23 12.90
C ASN A 66 13.78 -44.14 13.89
N ILE A 67 12.75 -43.43 13.48
CA ILE A 67 11.64 -43.04 14.35
C ILE A 67 10.36 -43.49 13.65
N SER A 68 9.55 -44.18 14.42
CA SER A 68 8.32 -44.90 14.09
C SER A 68 7.34 -44.19 13.15
N ASP A 69 6.78 -44.98 12.24
CA ASP A 69 5.64 -44.66 11.41
C ASP A 69 4.44 -44.24 12.27
N ASN A 70 4.13 -42.96 12.21
CA ASN A 70 2.78 -42.48 12.48
C ASN A 70 2.26 -41.84 11.20
N GLU A 71 1.28 -42.47 10.61
CA GLU A 71 0.52 -42.02 9.47
C GLU A 71 -0.22 -40.72 9.79
N ASN A 72 0.38 -39.60 9.53
CA ASN A 72 -0.26 -38.32 9.28
C ASN A 72 0.66 -37.53 8.34
N SER A 73 0.46 -37.73 7.04
CA SER A 73 1.11 -36.93 6.02
C SER A 73 0.60 -35.48 6.11
N GLN A 74 1.23 -34.69 6.94
CA GLN A 74 1.04 -33.24 6.89
C GLN A 74 1.56 -32.71 5.56
N ASP A 75 0.71 -32.03 4.84
CA ASP A 75 1.02 -31.37 3.59
C ASP A 75 2.05 -30.24 3.85
N GLU A 76 3.33 -30.48 3.51
CA GLU A 76 4.47 -29.54 3.70
C GLU A 76 4.46 -28.35 2.72
N ARG A 77 3.44 -28.18 1.90
CA ARG A 77 3.34 -27.05 0.98
C ARG A 77 3.22 -25.73 1.76
N PRO A 78 3.82 -24.63 1.28
CA PRO A 78 3.63 -23.32 1.88
C PRO A 78 2.14 -22.98 2.02
N TYR A 79 1.76 -22.33 3.10
CA TYR A 79 0.37 -22.01 3.45
C TYR A 79 -0.40 -21.30 2.31
N SER A 80 0.28 -20.50 1.50
CA SER A 80 -0.25 -19.83 0.31
C SER A 80 -0.73 -20.79 -0.80
N PHE A 81 -0.38 -22.07 -0.73
CA PHE A 81 -0.81 -23.08 -1.68
C PHE A 81 -1.94 -23.98 -1.16
N LYS A 82 -2.32 -23.84 0.12
CA LYS A 82 -3.30 -24.71 0.77
C LYS A 82 -4.75 -24.30 0.51
N ASP A 83 -5.01 -23.05 0.11
CA ASP A 83 -6.36 -22.55 -0.13
C ASP A 83 -6.42 -21.58 -1.33
N PRO A 84 -6.56 -22.09 -2.56
CA PRO A 84 -6.98 -21.25 -3.66
C PRO A 84 -8.50 -21.06 -3.58
N THR A 85 -8.98 -20.15 -2.73
CA THR A 85 -10.38 -19.73 -2.77
C THR A 85 -10.65 -18.95 -4.05
N PRO A 86 -11.56 -19.41 -4.92
CA PRO A 86 -11.92 -18.66 -6.12
C PRO A 86 -12.70 -17.42 -5.76
N THR A 87 -12.19 -16.26 -6.12
CA THR A 87 -12.63 -14.95 -5.69
C THR A 87 -13.85 -14.38 -6.42
N SER A 88 -14.57 -15.13 -7.23
CA SER A 88 -15.85 -14.66 -7.80
C SER A 88 -16.74 -15.81 -8.23
N ASP A 89 -18.07 -15.62 -8.19
CA ASP A 89 -19.07 -16.62 -8.56
C ASP A 89 -18.94 -17.12 -10.02
N SER A 90 -18.47 -16.27 -10.92
CA SER A 90 -18.20 -16.66 -12.31
C SER A 90 -17.01 -17.62 -12.42
N LYS A 91 -15.99 -17.47 -11.57
CA LYS A 91 -14.84 -18.39 -11.50
C LYS A 91 -15.26 -19.71 -10.85
N LYS A 92 -16.07 -19.65 -9.79
CA LYS A 92 -16.66 -20.85 -9.15
C LYS A 92 -17.51 -21.65 -10.15
N LYS A 93 -18.36 -20.97 -10.92
CA LYS A 93 -19.22 -21.61 -11.93
C LYS A 93 -18.39 -22.31 -13.01
N LYS A 94 -17.35 -21.67 -13.54
CA LYS A 94 -16.42 -22.28 -14.51
C LYS A 94 -15.62 -23.45 -13.93
N LEU A 95 -15.17 -23.35 -12.69
CA LEU A 95 -14.49 -24.45 -12.00
C LEU A 95 -15.43 -25.65 -11.76
N LEU A 96 -16.70 -25.39 -11.46
CA LEU A 96 -17.72 -26.41 -11.34
C LEU A 96 -18.02 -27.13 -12.68
N GLU A 97 -18.05 -26.38 -13.78
CA GLU A 97 -18.17 -26.96 -15.14
C GLU A 97 -16.94 -27.79 -15.49
N LEU A 98 -15.74 -27.33 -15.18
CA LEU A 98 -14.51 -28.12 -15.37
C LEU A 98 -14.49 -29.36 -14.48
N LYS A 99 -15.01 -29.31 -13.25
CA LYS A 99 -15.10 -30.45 -12.35
C LYS A 99 -16.07 -31.53 -12.88
N LYS A 100 -17.14 -31.13 -13.59
CA LYS A 100 -18.05 -32.08 -14.27
C LYS A 100 -17.36 -32.80 -15.42
N LEU A 101 -16.47 -32.13 -16.15
CA LEU A 101 -15.75 -32.70 -17.31
C LEU A 101 -14.53 -33.52 -16.88
N TYR A 102 -13.85 -33.13 -15.81
CA TYR A 102 -12.58 -33.73 -15.36
C TYR A 102 -12.64 -34.11 -13.87
N LYS A 103 -13.49 -35.07 -13.54
CA LYS A 103 -13.80 -35.52 -12.16
C LYS A 103 -12.59 -35.90 -11.31
N ASN A 104 -11.49 -36.33 -11.93
CA ASN A 104 -10.29 -36.83 -11.23
C ASN A 104 -9.08 -35.88 -11.31
N ALA A 105 -9.27 -34.63 -11.75
CA ALA A 105 -8.18 -33.67 -11.76
C ALA A 105 -7.88 -33.23 -10.32
N ALA A 106 -6.66 -33.48 -9.82
CA ALA A 106 -6.25 -33.19 -8.46
C ALA A 106 -6.44 -31.69 -8.08
N VAL A 107 -6.25 -30.79 -9.04
CA VAL A 107 -6.47 -29.35 -8.88
C VAL A 107 -7.93 -28.97 -8.60
N LEU A 108 -8.89 -29.83 -8.99
CA LEU A 108 -10.34 -29.61 -8.80
C LEU A 108 -10.89 -30.32 -7.57
N GLN A 109 -10.11 -31.17 -6.90
CA GLN A 109 -10.51 -31.86 -5.68
C GLN A 109 -10.48 -30.96 -4.44
N SER A 110 -9.66 -29.92 -4.45
CA SER A 110 -9.56 -28.93 -3.37
C SER A 110 -10.66 -27.85 -3.41
N VAL A 111 -11.59 -27.93 -4.37
CA VAL A 111 -12.72 -26.98 -4.46
C VAL A 111 -13.89 -27.55 -3.65
N ASP A 112 -14.03 -27.13 -2.41
CA ASP A 112 -15.15 -27.50 -1.54
C ASP A 112 -16.45 -26.81 -1.97
N ILE A 113 -17.49 -27.64 -2.17
CA ILE A 113 -18.86 -27.20 -2.45
C ILE A 113 -19.64 -27.34 -1.15
N LYS A 114 -19.51 -26.40 -0.23
CA LYS A 114 -20.48 -26.29 0.85
C LYS A 114 -21.50 -25.23 0.47
N ASN A 115 -22.75 -25.60 0.42
CA ASN A 115 -23.89 -24.72 0.40
C ASN A 115 -23.89 -23.98 1.74
N GLU A 116 -23.47 -22.74 1.76
CA GLU A 116 -23.63 -21.88 2.91
C GLU A 116 -24.77 -20.89 2.68
N SER A 117 -25.73 -21.02 3.58
CA SER A 117 -26.64 -19.95 3.95
C SER A 117 -25.84 -18.70 4.32
N LYS A 118 -26.29 -17.60 3.79
CA LYS A 118 -25.83 -16.22 3.93
C LYS A 118 -25.23 -15.91 5.29
N GLU A 119 -23.92 -15.65 5.35
CA GLU A 119 -23.34 -14.67 6.23
C GLU A 119 -22.42 -13.77 5.41
N HIS A 120 -22.73 -12.49 5.48
CA HIS A 120 -22.09 -11.39 4.77
C HIS A 120 -20.61 -11.30 5.17
N CYS A 121 -19.71 -11.70 4.29
CA CYS A 121 -18.37 -11.16 4.23
C CYS A 121 -18.23 -10.54 2.83
N SER A 122 -18.38 -9.23 2.78
CA SER A 122 -18.36 -8.44 1.57
C SER A 122 -16.93 -8.25 1.07
N ASP A 123 -16.47 -9.16 0.21
CA ASP A 123 -15.44 -8.85 -0.77
C ASP A 123 -16.14 -8.30 -2.04
N THR A 124 -16.74 -7.13 -1.92
CA THR A 124 -17.21 -6.36 -3.06
C THR A 124 -16.09 -5.48 -3.54
N ASP A 125 -15.41 -6.01 -4.50
CA ASP A 125 -14.38 -5.34 -5.27
C ASP A 125 -14.92 -4.19 -6.10
N THR A 126 -14.28 -3.05 -5.93
CA THR A 126 -13.81 -2.12 -6.97
C THR A 126 -14.81 -1.36 -7.85
N ALA A 127 -16.06 -1.74 -7.99
CA ALA A 127 -17.04 -0.96 -8.76
C ALA A 127 -17.76 0.10 -7.91
N GLU A 128 -17.93 -0.14 -6.60
CA GLU A 128 -18.63 0.79 -5.71
C GLU A 128 -17.76 1.96 -5.22
N GLU A 129 -16.42 1.77 -5.15
CA GLU A 129 -15.51 2.86 -4.76
C GLU A 129 -15.30 3.92 -5.86
N ASP A 130 -15.47 3.57 -7.13
CA ASP A 130 -15.34 4.52 -8.25
C ASP A 130 -16.54 5.47 -8.34
N ASP A 131 -17.74 5.02 -7.98
CA ASP A 131 -18.92 5.88 -7.88
C ASP A 131 -18.83 6.83 -6.69
N SER A 132 -18.23 6.42 -5.58
CA SER A 132 -18.08 7.25 -4.38
C SER A 132 -17.14 8.44 -4.58
N TYR A 133 -16.14 8.34 -5.47
CA TYR A 133 -15.19 9.43 -5.71
C TYR A 133 -15.89 10.71 -6.21
N ASN A 134 -16.88 10.59 -7.08
CA ASN A 134 -17.64 11.71 -7.60
C ASN A 134 -18.75 12.21 -6.65
N GLU A 135 -19.25 11.35 -5.78
CA GLU A 135 -20.31 11.68 -4.83
C GLU A 135 -19.82 12.57 -3.70
N TYR A 136 -18.56 12.38 -3.25
CA TYR A 136 -18.02 13.06 -2.06
C TYR A 136 -17.31 14.39 -2.32
N ASN A 137 -17.23 14.88 -3.56
CA ASN A 137 -16.48 16.09 -3.90
C ASN A 137 -15.08 16.09 -3.25
N LEU A 138 -14.24 15.13 -3.66
CA LEU A 138 -12.90 14.93 -3.13
C LEU A 138 -11.88 15.85 -3.80
N PRO A 139 -10.76 16.16 -3.14
CA PRO A 139 -9.66 16.87 -3.79
C PRO A 139 -9.04 16.00 -4.89
N GLU A 140 -8.43 16.62 -5.88
CA GLU A 140 -7.60 15.89 -6.83
C GLU A 140 -6.37 15.31 -6.13
N PRO A 141 -5.93 14.08 -6.46
CA PRO A 141 -4.67 13.56 -5.95
C PRO A 141 -3.48 14.35 -6.51
N LEU A 142 -2.38 14.47 -5.78
CA LEU A 142 -1.18 15.16 -6.27
C LEU A 142 -0.65 14.58 -7.59
N THR A 143 -0.86 13.29 -7.79
CA THR A 143 -0.45 12.59 -9.02
C THR A 143 -1.23 13.02 -10.27
N SER A 144 -2.33 13.78 -10.12
CA SER A 144 -3.06 14.40 -11.23
C SER A 144 -2.27 15.51 -11.95
N LEU A 145 -1.21 16.03 -11.29
CA LEU A 145 -0.30 17.01 -11.89
C LEU A 145 0.60 16.42 -13.00
N TYR A 146 0.53 15.12 -13.25
CA TYR A 146 1.32 14.47 -14.29
C TYR A 146 1.03 15.07 -15.67
N LEU A 147 2.09 15.43 -16.39
CA LEU A 147 2.05 15.92 -17.76
C LEU A 147 3.01 15.10 -18.63
N PRO A 148 2.53 14.20 -19.50
CA PRO A 148 3.41 13.35 -20.32
C PRO A 148 4.44 14.12 -21.14
N ALA A 149 4.08 15.28 -21.70
CA ALA A 149 4.99 16.12 -22.49
C ALA A 149 6.17 16.68 -21.67
N SER A 150 6.07 16.71 -20.34
CA SER A 150 7.09 17.29 -19.46
C SER A 150 8.37 16.45 -19.35
N ILE A 151 8.34 15.18 -19.77
CA ILE A 151 9.51 14.29 -19.73
C ILE A 151 10.66 14.79 -20.62
N ASN A 152 10.32 15.56 -21.65
CA ASN A 152 11.27 16.14 -22.62
C ASN A 152 11.64 17.59 -22.32
N LEU A 153 11.13 18.17 -21.22
CA LEU A 153 11.46 19.54 -20.83
C LEU A 153 12.85 19.59 -20.18
N ASP A 154 13.56 20.69 -20.44
CA ASP A 154 14.76 21.02 -19.68
C ASP A 154 14.42 21.35 -18.21
N ASP A 155 15.39 21.24 -17.32
CA ASP A 155 15.19 21.37 -15.88
C ASP A 155 14.64 22.76 -15.47
N SER A 156 15.03 23.83 -16.21
CA SER A 156 14.57 25.20 -15.93
C SER A 156 13.09 25.36 -16.29
N THR A 157 12.69 24.89 -17.46
CA THR A 157 11.31 24.94 -17.96
C THR A 157 10.41 24.04 -17.09
N LEU A 158 10.88 22.83 -16.76
CA LEU A 158 10.18 21.92 -15.88
C LEU A 158 9.94 22.56 -14.49
N THR A 159 10.95 23.19 -13.90
CA THR A 159 10.83 23.84 -12.58
C THR A 159 9.78 24.96 -12.59
N LYS A 160 9.76 25.81 -13.64
CA LYS A 160 8.76 26.88 -13.78
C LYS A 160 7.34 26.29 -13.93
N TYR A 161 7.21 25.26 -14.76
CA TYR A 161 5.94 24.56 -14.95
C TYR A 161 5.44 23.94 -13.64
N CYS A 162 6.31 23.24 -12.92
CA CYS A 162 6.01 22.63 -11.62
C CYS A 162 5.47 23.66 -10.61
N ALA A 163 6.15 24.80 -10.47
CA ALA A 163 5.72 25.84 -9.55
C ALA A 163 4.33 26.39 -9.91
N LYS A 164 4.11 26.70 -11.19
CA LYS A 164 2.82 27.19 -11.68
C LYS A 164 1.70 26.18 -11.46
N SER A 165 1.88 24.94 -11.89
CA SER A 165 0.86 23.90 -11.79
C SER A 165 0.51 23.56 -10.35
N TYR A 166 1.48 23.62 -9.43
CA TYR A 166 1.22 23.38 -8.01
C TYR A 166 0.44 24.52 -7.36
N GLU A 167 0.70 25.77 -7.73
CA GLU A 167 -0.09 26.90 -7.24
C GLU A 167 -1.54 26.82 -7.78
N GLU A 168 -1.73 26.51 -9.06
CA GLU A 168 -3.05 26.27 -9.64
C GLU A 168 -3.78 25.13 -8.91
N TYR A 169 -3.08 24.02 -8.65
CA TYR A 169 -3.62 22.91 -7.87
C TYR A 169 -4.10 23.35 -6.49
N LYS A 170 -3.30 24.13 -5.74
CA LYS A 170 -3.69 24.60 -4.40
C LYS A 170 -4.96 25.45 -4.40
N ILE A 171 -5.12 26.31 -5.41
CA ILE A 171 -6.29 27.20 -5.52
C ILE A 171 -7.57 26.42 -5.77
N THR A 172 -7.50 25.29 -6.49
CA THR A 172 -8.67 24.46 -6.81
C THR A 172 -9.14 23.59 -5.64
N GLN A 173 -8.29 23.41 -4.60
CA GLN A 173 -8.63 22.55 -3.47
C GLN A 173 -9.25 23.33 -2.33
N SER A 174 -10.42 22.94 -1.86
CA SER A 174 -11.10 23.55 -0.72
C SER A 174 -10.92 22.77 0.58
N VAL A 175 -11.10 23.43 1.72
CA VAL A 175 -11.08 22.78 3.04
C VAL A 175 -12.14 21.67 3.13
N ASN A 176 -13.31 21.89 2.53
CA ASN A 176 -14.38 20.90 2.54
C ASN A 176 -14.01 19.62 1.79
N MET A 177 -13.27 19.73 0.69
CA MET A 177 -12.76 18.58 -0.05
C MET A 177 -11.82 17.73 0.82
N TYR A 178 -10.91 18.35 1.58
CA TYR A 178 -10.05 17.63 2.51
C TYR A 178 -10.80 17.04 3.70
N SER A 179 -11.88 17.69 4.17
CA SER A 179 -12.76 17.11 5.19
C SER A 179 -13.50 15.87 4.69
N ASN A 180 -13.90 15.87 3.43
CA ASN A 180 -14.52 14.71 2.80
C ASN A 180 -13.49 13.59 2.61
N LEU A 181 -12.27 13.91 2.14
CA LEU A 181 -11.19 12.96 2.01
C LEU A 181 -10.89 12.26 3.35
N LEU A 182 -10.84 13.02 4.43
CA LEU A 182 -10.64 12.49 5.77
C LEU A 182 -11.69 11.43 6.14
N LYS A 183 -12.97 11.69 5.84
CA LYS A 183 -14.09 10.78 6.14
C LYS A 183 -14.01 9.48 5.35
N VAL A 184 -13.77 9.55 4.03
CA VAL A 184 -13.75 8.37 3.15
C VAL A 184 -12.47 7.54 3.27
N THR A 185 -11.46 8.04 3.98
CA THR A 185 -10.19 7.36 4.19
C THR A 185 -9.99 6.86 5.62
N ASN A 186 -11.02 6.82 6.45
CA ASN A 186 -10.95 6.40 7.86
C ASN A 186 -10.47 4.95 8.04
N ILE A 187 -10.74 4.05 7.09
CA ILE A 187 -10.23 2.67 7.07
C ILE A 187 -8.76 2.58 6.62
N GLN A 188 -8.11 3.72 6.39
CA GLN A 188 -6.69 3.88 6.07
C GLN A 188 -6.17 2.90 5.01
N SER A 189 -5.26 1.99 5.37
CA SER A 189 -4.57 1.11 4.43
C SER A 189 -5.48 0.17 3.63
N ALA A 190 -6.72 -0.02 4.05
CA ALA A 190 -7.74 -0.78 3.31
C ALA A 190 -8.41 0.08 2.21
N SER A 191 -8.34 1.41 2.31
CA SER A 191 -8.93 2.31 1.30
C SER A 191 -7.99 2.52 0.10
N ARG A 192 -8.52 2.33 -1.11
CA ARG A 192 -7.83 2.68 -2.36
C ARG A 192 -7.62 4.20 -2.46
N ILE A 193 -8.62 4.99 -2.05
CA ILE A 193 -8.57 6.46 -2.04
C ILE A 193 -7.45 6.94 -1.12
N TRP A 194 -7.30 6.34 0.06
CA TRP A 194 -6.20 6.66 0.96
C TRP A 194 -4.82 6.42 0.32
N LYS A 195 -4.62 5.29 -0.36
CA LYS A 195 -3.38 5.00 -1.08
C LYS A 195 -3.13 6.02 -2.19
N LEU A 196 -4.15 6.32 -2.99
CA LEU A 196 -4.08 7.27 -4.10
C LEU A 196 -3.66 8.67 -3.64
N HIS A 197 -4.29 9.17 -2.56
CA HIS A 197 -4.00 10.50 -2.04
C HIS A 197 -2.71 10.60 -1.23
N ARG A 198 -2.13 9.49 -0.81
CA ARG A 198 -0.79 9.46 -0.19
C ARG A 198 0.33 9.51 -1.22
N ALA A 199 0.11 9.03 -2.44
CA ALA A 199 1.10 9.08 -3.50
C ALA A 199 1.52 10.53 -3.79
N GLY A 200 2.82 10.77 -3.83
CA GLY A 200 3.38 12.10 -4.02
C GLY A 200 3.44 12.97 -2.75
N ARG A 201 2.79 12.61 -1.63
CA ARG A 201 2.82 13.39 -0.37
C ARG A 201 3.91 12.88 0.58
N ILE A 202 4.56 13.81 1.27
CA ILE A 202 5.44 13.46 2.39
C ILE A 202 4.57 13.24 3.63
N THR A 203 4.29 11.97 3.93
CA THR A 203 3.49 11.60 5.09
C THR A 203 4.32 11.55 6.37
N ALA A 204 3.67 11.67 7.52
CA ALA A 204 4.32 11.75 8.83
C ALA A 204 5.33 10.61 9.10
N SER A 205 5.01 9.39 8.68
CA SER A 205 5.93 8.24 8.80
C SER A 205 7.24 8.36 8.00
N LEU A 206 7.28 9.24 7.00
CA LEU A 206 8.46 9.50 6.15
C LEU A 206 9.20 10.79 6.53
N SER A 207 8.71 11.54 7.51
CA SER A 207 9.24 12.87 7.90
C SER A 207 10.73 12.86 8.18
N LYS A 208 11.22 11.96 9.03
CA LYS A 208 12.65 11.89 9.37
C LYS A 208 13.49 11.54 8.15
N THR A 209 13.03 10.60 7.32
CA THR A 209 13.73 10.23 6.09
C THR A 209 13.85 11.44 5.17
N ALA A 210 12.76 12.17 4.95
CA ALA A 210 12.74 13.36 4.12
C ALA A 210 13.62 14.49 4.71
N TYR A 211 13.54 14.71 6.03
CA TYR A 211 14.33 15.73 6.73
C TYR A 211 15.84 15.52 6.56
N ASN A 212 16.29 14.27 6.57
CA ASN A 212 17.70 13.91 6.46
C ASN A 212 18.23 13.91 5.02
N ILE A 213 17.37 14.14 4.01
CA ILE A 213 17.82 14.21 2.61
C ILE A 213 18.72 15.43 2.43
N LYS A 214 19.91 15.16 1.88
CA LYS A 214 20.82 16.19 1.42
C LYS A 214 20.37 16.73 0.07
N VAL A 215 20.29 18.04 -0.08
CA VAL A 215 19.76 18.68 -1.29
C VAL A 215 20.68 18.52 -2.52
N ASP A 216 21.94 18.18 -2.32
CA ASP A 216 22.93 17.94 -3.35
C ASP A 216 22.93 16.53 -3.93
N LYS A 217 22.17 15.60 -3.31
CA LYS A 217 22.11 14.19 -3.73
C LYS A 217 20.69 13.78 -4.09
N TYR A 218 20.50 13.26 -5.30
CA TYR A 218 19.20 12.77 -5.77
C TYR A 218 18.72 11.54 -4.96
N PRO A 219 17.57 11.61 -4.28
CA PRO A 219 17.12 10.56 -3.34
C PRO A 219 16.20 9.53 -3.99
N LYS A 220 16.68 8.78 -4.99
CA LYS A 220 15.86 7.86 -5.80
C LYS A 220 14.99 6.90 -4.97
N SER A 221 15.55 6.28 -3.92
CA SER A 221 14.81 5.33 -3.08
C SER A 221 13.64 6.00 -2.33
N PHE A 222 13.86 7.21 -1.82
CA PHE A 222 12.82 7.99 -1.16
C PHE A 222 11.70 8.36 -2.14
N ILE A 223 12.07 8.85 -3.33
CA ILE A 223 11.10 9.19 -4.38
C ILE A 223 10.25 7.99 -4.74
N ASN A 224 10.87 6.83 -5.01
CA ASN A 224 10.14 5.59 -5.32
C ASN A 224 9.16 5.19 -4.20
N THR A 225 9.54 5.43 -2.94
CA THR A 225 8.67 5.13 -1.79
C THR A 225 7.47 6.08 -1.74
N VAL A 226 7.70 7.39 -1.88
CA VAL A 226 6.64 8.42 -1.84
C VAL A 226 5.70 8.29 -3.04
N MET A 227 6.22 7.98 -4.22
CA MET A 227 5.45 7.76 -5.45
C MET A 227 4.79 6.38 -5.51
N GLN A 228 5.06 5.51 -4.54
CA GLN A 228 4.54 4.12 -4.48
C GLN A 228 4.93 3.29 -5.72
N TYR A 229 6.10 3.53 -6.30
CA TYR A 229 6.61 2.77 -7.44
C TYR A 229 7.11 1.38 -7.06
N ASN A 230 7.41 1.15 -5.79
CA ASN A 230 7.83 -0.14 -5.28
C ASN A 230 6.61 -0.98 -4.90
N ALA A 231 6.68 -2.29 -5.16
CA ALA A 231 5.71 -3.22 -4.60
C ALA A 231 5.72 -3.18 -3.06
N GLU A 232 4.56 -3.35 -2.44
CA GLU A 232 4.46 -3.47 -0.98
C GLU A 232 5.28 -4.66 -0.50
N PHE A 233 6.24 -4.41 0.37
CA PHE A 233 7.08 -5.46 0.96
C PHE A 233 6.60 -5.78 2.38
N ILE A 234 5.99 -6.96 2.53
CA ILE A 234 5.49 -7.41 3.82
C ILE A 234 6.59 -8.15 4.57
N THR A 235 6.96 -7.66 5.76
CA THR A 235 7.88 -8.31 6.67
C THR A 235 7.16 -8.89 7.89
N LYS A 236 7.79 -9.81 8.62
CA LYS A 236 7.23 -10.32 9.90
C LYS A 236 6.89 -9.17 10.88
N PRO A 237 7.77 -8.17 11.11
CA PRO A 237 7.43 -7.02 11.96
C PRO A 237 6.25 -6.21 11.47
N THR A 238 6.16 -5.88 10.18
CA THR A 238 5.05 -5.08 9.64
C THR A 238 3.73 -5.85 9.67
N SER A 239 3.75 -7.15 9.36
CA SER A 239 2.56 -8.01 9.46
C SER A 239 2.07 -8.14 10.90
N TYR A 240 3.00 -8.30 11.86
CA TYR A 240 2.66 -8.36 13.28
C TYR A 240 2.06 -7.04 13.76
N GLY A 241 2.70 -5.89 13.45
CA GLY A 241 2.19 -4.57 13.81
C GLY A 241 0.74 -4.38 13.35
N LYS A 242 0.48 -4.62 12.06
CA LYS A 242 -0.86 -4.50 11.48
C LYS A 242 -1.89 -5.44 12.14
N LYS A 243 -1.49 -6.69 12.45
CA LYS A 243 -2.36 -7.65 13.13
C LYS A 243 -2.73 -7.21 14.55
N MET A 244 -1.78 -6.63 15.29
CA MET A 244 -1.96 -6.26 16.69
C MET A 244 -2.55 -4.87 16.90
N GLU A 245 -2.63 -4.04 15.88
CA GLU A 245 -3.11 -2.66 15.95
C GLU A 245 -4.49 -2.54 16.61
N THR A 246 -5.46 -3.33 16.15
CA THR A 246 -6.83 -3.33 16.73
C THR A 246 -6.83 -3.74 18.21
N VAL A 247 -6.02 -4.71 18.59
CA VAL A 247 -5.90 -5.17 19.98
C VAL A 247 -5.29 -4.06 20.85
N ALA A 248 -4.24 -3.41 20.32
CA ALA A 248 -3.55 -2.33 21.00
C ALA A 248 -4.43 -1.08 21.16
N ILE A 249 -5.24 -0.72 20.15
CA ILE A 249 -6.23 0.36 20.26
C ILE A 249 -7.24 0.09 21.36
N ASN A 250 -7.77 -1.14 21.45
CA ASN A 250 -8.71 -1.51 22.51
C ASN A 250 -8.06 -1.47 23.90
N SER A 251 -6.82 -1.94 24.02
CA SER A 251 -6.04 -1.83 25.25
C SER A 251 -5.81 -0.36 25.65
N TYR A 252 -5.44 0.48 24.70
CA TYR A 252 -5.29 1.92 24.91
C TYR A 252 -6.59 2.57 25.40
N LYS A 253 -7.74 2.29 24.75
CA LYS A 253 -9.06 2.81 25.16
C LYS A 253 -9.38 2.45 26.61
N GLN A 254 -9.14 1.20 27.02
CA GLN A 254 -9.35 0.73 28.38
C GLN A 254 -8.41 1.41 29.38
N PHE A 255 -7.16 1.67 28.99
CA PHE A 255 -6.18 2.33 29.84
C PHE A 255 -6.58 3.79 30.09
N VAL A 256 -6.85 4.57 29.05
CA VAL A 256 -7.13 6.00 29.18
C VAL A 256 -8.51 6.30 29.78
N ALA A 257 -9.48 5.39 29.65
CA ALA A 257 -10.79 5.53 30.27
C ALA A 257 -10.73 5.61 31.81
N LYS A 258 -9.65 5.11 32.43
CA LYS A 258 -9.44 5.15 33.88
C LYS A 258 -8.85 6.47 34.36
N THR A 259 -8.22 7.24 33.50
CA THR A 259 -7.37 8.40 33.85
C THR A 259 -7.87 9.71 33.30
N HIS A 260 -8.86 9.70 32.38
CA HIS A 260 -9.39 10.89 31.73
C HIS A 260 -10.91 10.99 31.84
N THR A 261 -11.43 12.19 31.92
CA THR A 261 -12.86 12.47 31.99
C THR A 261 -13.46 12.61 30.58
N ASN A 262 -14.55 11.89 30.33
CA ASN A 262 -15.31 11.94 29.06
C ASN A 262 -14.42 11.74 27.82
N ILE A 263 -13.48 10.79 27.91
CA ILE A 263 -12.55 10.53 26.82
C ILE A 263 -13.25 9.83 25.66
N VAL A 264 -13.05 10.36 24.46
CA VAL A 264 -13.52 9.79 23.19
C VAL A 264 -12.31 9.53 22.29
N VAL A 265 -12.22 8.29 21.77
CA VAL A 265 -11.18 7.87 20.82
C VAL A 265 -11.86 7.49 19.51
N THR A 266 -11.54 8.21 18.45
CA THR A 266 -12.16 8.05 17.13
C THR A 266 -11.12 7.65 16.08
N GLU A 267 -11.52 6.75 15.19
CA GLU A 267 -10.75 6.45 13.98
C GLU A 267 -10.64 7.69 13.10
N THR A 268 -9.57 7.78 12.34
CA THR A 268 -9.32 8.92 11.45
C THR A 268 -8.63 8.47 10.17
N GLY A 269 -8.80 9.27 9.11
CA GLY A 269 -8.24 9.00 7.81
C GLY A 269 -6.98 9.79 7.50
N LEU A 270 -6.84 10.21 6.24
CA LEU A 270 -5.73 11.02 5.76
C LEU A 270 -6.01 12.50 5.98
N HIS A 271 -5.29 13.10 6.91
CA HIS A 271 -5.22 14.54 7.10
C HIS A 271 -4.21 15.14 6.12
N VAL A 272 -4.58 16.23 5.47
CA VAL A 272 -3.71 16.98 4.55
C VAL A 272 -3.58 18.41 5.07
N LEU A 273 -2.37 18.94 5.12
CA LEU A 273 -2.13 20.31 5.53
C LEU A 273 -2.62 21.26 4.44
N HIS A 274 -3.77 21.90 4.64
CA HIS A 274 -4.43 22.71 3.61
C HIS A 274 -3.52 23.81 3.01
N LYS A 275 -2.78 24.53 3.87
CA LYS A 275 -1.83 25.59 3.41
C LYS A 275 -0.66 25.01 2.61
N ASN A 276 -0.34 23.73 2.78
CA ASN A 276 0.77 23.05 2.14
C ASN A 276 0.43 21.59 1.82
N PRO A 277 -0.38 21.32 0.78
CA PRO A 277 -0.94 20.01 0.49
C PRO A 277 0.08 18.91 0.16
N CYS A 278 1.35 19.23 0.03
CA CYS A 278 2.39 18.22 -0.13
C CYS A 278 2.67 17.41 1.15
N LEU A 279 2.13 17.85 2.31
CA LEU A 279 2.27 17.19 3.60
C LEU A 279 0.97 16.52 4.03
N GLY A 280 1.09 15.30 4.52
CA GLY A 280 -0.05 14.52 5.02
C GLY A 280 0.29 13.74 6.28
N ALA A 281 -0.74 13.34 7.01
CA ALA A 281 -0.65 12.52 8.21
C ALA A 281 -1.84 11.58 8.30
N SER A 282 -1.65 10.39 8.86
CA SER A 282 -2.71 9.44 9.17
C SER A 282 -2.41 8.86 10.54
N PRO A 283 -2.74 9.58 11.64
CA PRO A 283 -2.62 9.02 12.99
C PRO A 283 -3.47 7.75 13.14
N ASP A 284 -3.13 6.87 14.05
CA ASP A 284 -3.92 5.66 14.31
C ASP A 284 -5.31 6.00 14.86
N SER A 285 -5.41 7.09 15.66
CA SER A 285 -6.69 7.63 16.14
C SER A 285 -6.58 9.10 16.54
N MET A 286 -7.73 9.76 16.62
CA MET A 286 -7.88 11.03 17.33
C MET A 286 -8.40 10.76 18.74
N VAL A 287 -7.99 11.56 19.70
CA VAL A 287 -8.48 11.51 21.09
C VAL A 287 -8.96 12.88 21.52
N CYS A 288 -10.06 12.91 22.29
CA CYS A 288 -10.56 14.13 22.92
C CYS A 288 -11.05 13.82 24.32
N CYS A 289 -10.74 14.67 25.29
CA CYS A 289 -11.23 14.56 26.67
C CYS A 289 -11.43 15.96 27.26
N ASP A 290 -12.24 16.05 28.33
CA ASP A 290 -12.53 17.34 29.00
C ASP A 290 -11.27 17.91 29.69
N CYS A 291 -10.34 17.07 30.08
CA CYS A 291 -9.15 17.48 30.84
C CYS A 291 -8.01 18.03 29.95
N HIS A 292 -7.88 17.60 28.68
CA HIS A 292 -6.75 17.99 27.82
C HIS A 292 -7.18 18.45 26.43
N GLY A 293 -8.46 18.39 26.09
CA GLY A 293 -8.96 18.69 24.75
C GLY A 293 -8.56 17.65 23.71
N SER A 294 -8.28 18.09 22.49
CA SER A 294 -8.01 17.20 21.35
C SER A 294 -6.52 16.90 21.19
N GLY A 295 -6.21 15.64 20.94
CA GLY A 295 -4.89 15.12 20.64
C GLY A 295 -4.91 14.04 19.57
N VAL A 296 -3.74 13.54 19.20
CA VAL A 296 -3.57 12.36 18.35
C VAL A 296 -3.11 11.15 19.14
N VAL A 297 -3.35 9.98 18.62
CA VAL A 297 -2.87 8.71 19.17
C VAL A 297 -2.02 8.02 18.10
N GLU A 298 -0.82 7.63 18.49
CA GLU A 298 0.07 6.83 17.65
C GLU A 298 0.47 5.57 18.41
N ILE A 299 0.15 4.42 17.86
CA ILE A 299 0.33 3.10 18.49
C ILE A 299 1.51 2.37 17.84
N LYS A 300 2.34 1.77 18.65
CA LYS A 300 3.43 0.93 18.17
C LYS A 300 3.38 -0.44 18.84
N CYS A 301 3.35 -1.48 17.99
CA CYS A 301 3.43 -2.88 18.42
C CYS A 301 4.79 -3.46 17.95
N PRO A 302 5.88 -3.20 18.68
CA PRO A 302 7.21 -3.58 18.22
C PRO A 302 7.41 -5.09 18.29
N TYR A 303 7.63 -5.75 17.14
CA TYR A 303 7.84 -7.20 17.04
C TYR A 303 9.01 -7.69 17.92
N LYS A 304 10.06 -6.89 18.08
CA LYS A 304 11.20 -7.18 18.96
C LYS A 304 10.77 -7.38 20.39
N TYR A 305 9.77 -6.63 20.85
CA TYR A 305 9.25 -6.60 22.22
C TYR A 305 7.86 -7.25 22.35
N ARG A 306 7.46 -8.09 21.42
CA ARG A 306 6.12 -8.69 21.41
C ARG A 306 5.75 -9.44 22.70
N ASN A 307 6.73 -9.99 23.41
CA ASN A 307 6.51 -10.75 24.64
C ASN A 307 6.63 -9.90 25.93
N GLY A 308 6.89 -8.60 25.83
CA GLY A 308 7.06 -7.69 26.97
C GLY A 308 8.19 -6.69 26.76
N LEU A 309 8.22 -5.63 27.58
CA LEU A 309 9.22 -4.56 27.53
C LEU A 309 10.46 -4.83 28.41
N GLU A 310 10.73 -6.08 28.75
CA GLU A 310 11.96 -6.41 29.47
C GLU A 310 13.20 -5.94 28.69
N ASN A 311 14.15 -5.37 29.40
CA ASN A 311 15.43 -4.92 28.85
C ASN A 311 15.36 -3.77 27.82
N TRP A 312 14.22 -3.09 27.63
CA TRP A 312 14.14 -1.94 26.74
C TRP A 312 15.17 -0.84 27.07
N LYS A 313 15.51 -0.70 28.35
CA LYS A 313 16.47 0.31 28.84
C LYS A 313 17.88 0.09 28.32
N THR A 314 18.25 -1.11 27.96
CA THR A 314 19.57 -1.44 27.38
C THR A 314 19.61 -1.31 25.87
N ASP A 315 18.45 -1.11 25.23
CA ASP A 315 18.34 -0.95 23.78
C ASP A 315 18.52 0.52 23.36
N THR A 316 19.65 0.82 22.75
CA THR A 316 19.95 2.16 22.25
C THR A 316 18.97 2.63 21.15
N ASP A 317 18.38 1.68 20.42
CA ASP A 317 17.42 1.96 19.34
C ASP A 317 15.97 2.09 19.84
N PHE A 318 15.71 1.83 21.12
CA PHE A 318 14.38 2.00 21.66
C PHE A 318 13.97 3.48 21.61
N PRO A 319 12.71 3.79 21.23
CA PRO A 319 12.31 5.18 20.91
C PRO A 319 12.20 6.10 22.12
N VAL A 320 12.23 5.56 23.35
CA VAL A 320 11.97 6.31 24.60
C VAL A 320 13.24 6.44 25.40
N ASN A 321 13.42 7.58 26.05
CA ASN A 321 14.47 7.86 27.02
C ASN A 321 14.11 7.33 28.41
N PHE A 322 15.07 7.32 29.35
CA PHE A 322 14.84 6.90 30.74
C PHE A 322 13.85 7.79 31.51
N ASP A 323 13.67 9.02 31.07
CA ASP A 323 12.74 10.01 31.63
C ASP A 323 11.32 9.91 31.02
N ASN A 324 11.01 8.82 30.31
CA ASN A 324 9.76 8.61 29.62
C ASN A 324 9.42 9.65 28.55
N THR A 325 10.41 10.24 27.92
CA THR A 325 10.22 11.12 26.74
C THR A 325 10.60 10.38 25.45
N VAL A 326 9.96 10.71 24.34
CA VAL A 326 10.33 10.19 23.04
C VAL A 326 11.64 10.84 22.58
N LYS A 327 12.63 10.04 22.18
CA LYS A 327 13.93 10.53 21.70
C LYS A 327 13.75 11.49 20.50
N LYS A 328 14.15 12.75 20.64
CA LYS A 328 14.02 13.77 19.59
C LYS A 328 14.74 13.40 18.28
N THR A 329 15.72 12.50 18.35
CA THR A 329 16.43 11.96 17.19
C THR A 329 15.73 10.76 16.55
N HIS A 330 14.74 10.14 17.21
CA HIS A 330 14.06 8.96 16.70
C HIS A 330 13.00 9.32 15.64
N GLN A 331 12.75 8.42 14.68
CA GLN A 331 11.76 8.65 13.62
C GLN A 331 10.33 8.89 14.14
N TYR A 332 9.97 8.28 15.26
CA TYR A 332 8.64 8.47 15.84
C TYR A 332 8.43 9.88 16.40
N TYR A 333 9.47 10.56 16.88
CA TYR A 333 9.34 11.96 17.27
C TYR A 333 8.95 12.83 16.06
N PHE A 334 9.62 12.67 14.92
CA PHE A 334 9.29 13.38 13.70
C PHE A 334 7.88 13.06 13.23
N GLN A 335 7.48 11.80 13.32
CA GLN A 335 6.15 11.34 12.93
C GLN A 335 5.08 12.03 13.77
N VAL A 336 5.09 11.90 15.09
CA VAL A 336 4.05 12.46 15.95
C VAL A 336 4.02 13.98 15.93
N GLN A 337 5.17 14.64 15.77
CA GLN A 337 5.23 16.10 15.63
C GLN A 337 4.54 16.57 14.33
N GLN A 338 4.77 15.89 13.20
CA GLN A 338 4.07 16.22 11.95
C GLN A 338 2.57 15.91 12.05
N GLU A 339 2.19 14.82 12.71
CA GLU A 339 0.78 14.48 12.94
C GLU A 339 0.07 15.59 13.72
N MET A 340 0.60 15.98 14.87
CA MET A 340 0.06 17.07 15.68
C MET A 340 -0.01 18.38 14.91
N TYR A 341 1.02 18.69 14.13
CA TYR A 341 1.07 19.94 13.35
C TYR A 341 -0.01 19.99 12.27
N ILE A 342 -0.23 18.90 11.55
CA ILE A 342 -1.24 18.81 10.48
C ILE A 342 -2.65 18.77 11.05
N THR A 343 -2.87 18.05 12.17
CA THR A 343 -4.17 17.97 12.82
C THR A 343 -4.49 19.16 13.72
N ASN A 344 -3.54 20.08 13.90
CA ASN A 344 -3.62 21.23 14.81
C ASN A 344 -3.98 20.83 16.24
N THR A 345 -3.36 19.76 16.75
CA THR A 345 -3.49 19.30 18.13
C THR A 345 -2.28 19.70 18.97
N THR A 346 -2.40 19.62 20.29
CA THR A 346 -1.36 20.09 21.21
C THR A 346 -0.56 18.96 21.85
N TYR A 347 -1.06 17.72 21.78
CA TYR A 347 -0.39 16.56 22.33
C TYR A 347 -0.64 15.30 21.49
N CYS A 348 0.24 14.34 21.66
CA CYS A 348 0.13 12.99 21.14
C CYS A 348 0.26 11.97 22.28
N HIS A 349 -0.69 11.07 22.39
CA HIS A 349 -0.54 9.86 23.17
C HIS A 349 0.23 8.83 22.36
N PHE A 350 1.52 8.73 22.60
CA PHE A 350 2.39 7.72 21.98
C PHE A 350 2.33 6.44 22.82
N TYR A 351 1.67 5.40 22.29
CA TYR A 351 1.39 4.17 23.02
C TYR A 351 2.18 3.00 22.46
N ILE A 352 3.04 2.41 23.29
CA ILE A 352 3.78 1.18 22.97
C ILE A 352 3.05 0.02 23.62
N TRP A 353 2.59 -0.91 22.81
CA TRP A 353 1.85 -2.08 23.24
C TRP A 353 2.60 -3.37 22.95
N THR A 354 2.55 -4.34 23.87
CA THR A 354 3.07 -5.69 23.71
C THR A 354 2.08 -6.73 24.21
N GLU A 355 2.27 -8.01 23.86
CA GLU A 355 1.47 -9.13 24.37
C GLU A 355 1.87 -9.56 25.81
N GLY A 356 2.82 -8.86 26.44
CA GLY A 356 3.23 -9.13 27.81
C GLY A 356 2.07 -9.01 28.81
N LYS A 357 2.16 -9.73 29.91
CA LYS A 357 1.08 -9.85 30.93
C LYS A 357 1.26 -8.92 32.11
N ASN A 358 2.39 -8.23 32.20
CA ASN A 358 2.70 -7.33 33.30
C ASN A 358 2.20 -5.92 33.00
N GLU A 359 1.84 -5.16 34.05
CA GLU A 359 1.43 -3.75 33.89
C GLU A 359 2.49 -2.88 33.22
N ASN A 360 3.78 -3.25 33.34
CA ASN A 360 4.91 -2.56 32.69
C ASN A 360 5.17 -2.98 31.24
N ASP A 361 4.37 -3.85 30.67
CA ASP A 361 4.53 -4.34 29.29
C ASP A 361 3.84 -3.44 28.26
N THR A 362 3.20 -2.38 28.72
CA THR A 362 2.69 -1.28 27.91
C THR A 362 3.24 0.05 28.40
N MET A 363 3.38 1.02 27.52
CA MET A 363 3.91 2.32 27.86
C MET A 363 3.11 3.41 27.15
N LEU A 364 2.54 4.35 27.92
CA LEU A 364 1.90 5.55 27.39
C LEU A 364 2.79 6.76 27.66
N ILE A 365 3.18 7.47 26.62
CA ILE A 365 3.96 8.69 26.71
C ILE A 365 3.12 9.83 26.14
N ASN A 366 2.93 10.89 26.93
CA ASN A 366 2.33 12.13 26.45
C ASN A 366 3.42 12.99 25.81
N VAL A 367 3.33 13.19 24.50
CA VAL A 367 4.28 13.98 23.72
C VAL A 367 3.65 15.34 23.42
N PRO A 368 4.17 16.44 23.97
CA PRO A 368 3.68 17.77 23.61
C PRO A 368 4.17 18.20 22.22
N ILE A 369 3.42 19.09 21.57
CA ILE A 369 3.85 19.66 20.29
C ILE A 369 5.04 20.60 20.50
N ASP A 370 6.06 20.46 19.65
CA ASP A 370 7.19 21.39 19.52
C ASP A 370 6.99 22.23 18.24
N ARG A 371 6.29 23.37 18.36
CA ARG A 371 5.92 24.19 17.21
C ARG A 371 7.14 24.73 16.44
N VAL A 372 8.20 25.10 17.16
CA VAL A 372 9.45 25.57 16.54
C VAL A 372 10.09 24.46 15.70
N PHE A 373 10.09 23.25 16.21
CA PHE A 373 10.54 22.09 15.46
C PHE A 373 9.64 21.82 14.24
N CYS A 374 8.32 21.90 14.40
CA CYS A 374 7.36 21.64 13.33
C CYS A 374 7.50 22.64 12.17
N GLU A 375 7.73 23.92 12.44
CA GLU A 375 7.96 24.95 11.42
C GLU A 375 9.25 24.70 10.63
N LYS A 376 10.32 24.33 11.33
CA LYS A 376 11.60 23.93 10.71
C LYS A 376 11.42 22.68 9.87
N LEU A 377 10.64 21.70 10.37
CA LEU A 377 10.32 20.47 9.68
C LEU A 377 9.54 20.78 8.39
N GLU A 378 8.44 21.54 8.47
CA GLU A 378 7.65 21.96 7.30
C GLU A 378 8.52 22.60 6.23
N THR A 379 9.35 23.58 6.60
CA THR A 379 10.25 24.29 5.68
C THR A 379 11.18 23.31 4.96
N LYS A 380 11.80 22.41 5.70
CA LYS A 380 12.73 21.42 5.13
C LYS A 380 12.00 20.44 4.20
N LEU A 381 10.86 19.91 4.63
CA LEU A 381 10.07 18.95 3.84
C LEU A 381 9.54 19.60 2.55
N THR A 382 9.09 20.84 2.63
CA THR A 382 8.65 21.63 1.47
C THR A 382 9.80 21.82 0.47
N THR A 383 11.00 22.12 0.94
CA THR A 383 12.19 22.25 0.08
C THR A 383 12.47 20.91 -0.66
N ILE A 384 12.38 19.78 0.03
CA ILE A 384 12.58 18.45 -0.56
C ILE A 384 11.48 18.13 -1.57
N PHE A 385 10.24 18.49 -1.25
CA PHE A 385 9.12 18.29 -2.15
C PHE A 385 9.31 19.05 -3.47
N PHE A 386 9.55 20.34 -3.42
CA PHE A 386 9.73 21.16 -4.63
C PHE A 386 10.95 20.75 -5.45
N LYS A 387 12.02 20.36 -4.78
CA LYS A 387 13.26 20.02 -5.48
C LYS A 387 13.22 18.64 -6.15
N PHE A 388 12.58 17.66 -5.54
CA PHE A 388 12.70 16.27 -5.98
C PHE A 388 11.37 15.60 -6.30
N LEU A 389 10.34 15.80 -5.48
CA LEU A 389 9.08 15.10 -5.64
C LEU A 389 8.17 15.73 -6.69
N LEU A 390 8.00 17.05 -6.67
CA LEU A 390 7.13 17.73 -7.60
C LEU A 390 7.58 17.56 -9.08
N PRO A 391 8.87 17.69 -9.41
CA PRO A 391 9.35 17.35 -10.76
C PRO A 391 9.07 15.90 -11.16
N GLU A 392 9.19 14.96 -10.21
CA GLU A 392 8.86 13.56 -10.44
C GLU A 392 7.35 13.33 -10.62
N ILE A 393 6.52 13.97 -9.80
CA ILE A 393 5.05 13.90 -9.92
C ILE A 393 4.61 14.37 -11.31
N VAL A 394 5.20 15.46 -11.80
CA VAL A 394 4.85 16.07 -13.08
C VAL A 394 5.40 15.26 -14.27
N SER A 395 6.65 14.80 -14.20
CA SER A 395 7.31 14.14 -15.34
C SER A 395 7.26 12.62 -15.31
N ARG A 396 7.15 12.02 -14.12
CA ARG A 396 7.26 10.56 -13.88
C ARG A 396 8.49 9.92 -14.55
N LYS A 397 9.58 10.67 -14.61
CA LYS A 397 10.81 10.26 -15.28
C LYS A 397 11.39 8.94 -14.75
N ASN A 398 11.15 8.63 -13.47
CA ASN A 398 11.64 7.42 -12.80
C ASN A 398 10.57 6.35 -12.60
N ASP A 399 9.36 6.54 -13.08
CA ASP A 399 8.30 5.53 -12.99
C ASP A 399 8.71 4.29 -13.81
N PRO A 400 8.86 3.11 -13.17
CA PRO A 400 9.25 1.90 -13.88
C PRO A 400 8.24 1.49 -14.97
N ASN A 401 7.00 1.97 -14.87
CA ASN A 401 5.95 1.68 -15.85
C ASN A 401 5.86 2.76 -16.94
N ASN A 402 6.58 3.86 -16.83
CA ASN A 402 6.52 4.96 -17.81
C ASN A 402 7.08 4.55 -19.17
N LEU A 403 7.98 3.59 -19.23
CA LEU A 403 8.50 3.01 -20.48
C LEU A 403 7.44 2.18 -21.25
N LEU A 404 6.29 1.90 -20.61
CA LEU A 404 5.18 1.14 -21.17
C LEU A 404 3.94 2.00 -21.46
N SER A 405 3.95 3.28 -21.06
CA SER A 405 2.77 4.14 -21.13
C SER A 405 2.79 5.10 -22.33
N ASP A 406 3.05 4.62 -23.54
CA ASP A 406 2.57 5.28 -24.76
C ASP A 406 1.03 5.25 -24.87
N GLN A 407 0.36 4.58 -23.92
CA GLN A 407 -1.09 4.58 -23.79
C GLN A 407 -1.54 5.70 -22.86
N THR A 408 -1.44 6.93 -23.31
CA THR A 408 -2.17 8.05 -22.72
C THR A 408 -3.63 7.92 -23.10
N TYR A 409 -4.44 7.67 -22.11
CA TYR A 409 -5.89 7.63 -22.25
C TYR A 409 -6.46 9.04 -22.14
N CYS A 410 -7.63 9.28 -22.76
CA CYS A 410 -8.35 10.53 -22.71
C CYS A 410 -7.78 11.67 -23.57
N ILE A 411 -8.64 12.63 -23.87
CA ILE A 411 -8.28 13.87 -24.59
C ILE A 411 -7.23 14.71 -23.85
N CYS A 412 -7.16 14.60 -22.52
CA CYS A 412 -6.18 15.31 -21.71
C CYS A 412 -4.80 14.64 -21.68
N LYS A 413 -4.66 13.44 -22.31
CA LYS A 413 -3.43 12.64 -22.32
C LYS A 413 -2.85 12.37 -20.92
N ARG A 414 -3.72 12.28 -19.89
CA ARG A 414 -3.33 11.94 -18.52
C ARG A 414 -3.59 10.46 -18.24
N PRO A 415 -2.84 9.84 -17.33
CA PRO A 415 -3.08 8.45 -16.94
C PRO A 415 -4.40 8.30 -16.17
N SER A 416 -4.83 7.05 -16.00
CA SER A 416 -6.02 6.68 -15.23
C SER A 416 -5.80 6.90 -13.73
N PHE A 417 -6.32 7.98 -13.17
CA PHE A 417 -6.32 8.29 -11.72
C PHE A 417 -7.68 8.81 -11.22
N THR A 418 -8.63 9.03 -12.10
CA THR A 418 -10.03 9.33 -11.77
C THR A 418 -10.94 8.35 -12.52
N PRO A 419 -12.24 8.26 -12.19
CA PRO A 419 -13.16 7.41 -12.92
C PRO A 419 -13.09 7.65 -14.43
N MET A 420 -13.00 6.57 -15.19
CA MET A 420 -12.91 6.60 -16.65
C MET A 420 -14.00 5.76 -17.29
N ILE A 421 -14.43 6.15 -18.47
CA ILE A 421 -15.34 5.39 -19.33
C ILE A 421 -14.65 5.01 -20.64
N GLY A 422 -14.86 3.77 -21.07
CA GLY A 422 -14.43 3.29 -22.37
C GLY A 422 -15.41 3.69 -23.47
N CYS A 423 -14.88 4.10 -24.61
CA CYS A 423 -15.70 4.29 -25.81
C CYS A 423 -15.96 2.96 -26.53
N ASP A 424 -17.21 2.62 -26.78
CA ASP A 424 -17.62 1.40 -27.50
C ASP A 424 -17.47 1.49 -29.04
N GLY A 425 -16.93 2.59 -29.54
CA GLY A 425 -16.63 2.78 -30.97
C GLY A 425 -15.50 1.86 -31.42
N LYS A 426 -15.76 1.01 -32.41
CA LYS A 426 -14.81 -0.02 -32.89
C LYS A 426 -13.44 0.51 -33.32
N ASN A 427 -13.35 1.76 -33.73
CA ASN A 427 -12.13 2.42 -34.21
C ASN A 427 -11.81 3.70 -33.43
N CYS A 428 -12.22 3.79 -32.16
CA CYS A 428 -11.94 4.95 -31.33
C CYS A 428 -10.43 5.12 -31.14
N LYS A 429 -9.88 6.26 -31.56
CA LYS A 429 -8.45 6.57 -31.43
C LYS A 429 -7.99 6.78 -29.99
N ILE A 430 -8.90 7.20 -29.10
CA ILE A 430 -8.60 7.54 -27.70
C ILE A 430 -8.90 6.35 -26.78
N GLY A 431 -10.03 5.70 -26.98
CA GLY A 431 -10.45 4.51 -26.25
C GLY A 431 -11.05 4.79 -24.89
N TRP A 432 -10.39 5.55 -24.00
CA TRP A 432 -10.81 5.80 -22.63
C TRP A 432 -10.84 7.29 -22.29
N PHE A 433 -11.81 7.73 -21.46
CA PHE A 433 -12.01 9.14 -21.13
C PHE A 433 -12.26 9.31 -19.63
N HIS A 434 -11.61 10.28 -19.00
CA HIS A 434 -11.94 10.67 -17.63
C HIS A 434 -13.33 11.32 -17.60
N TYR A 435 -14.14 11.00 -16.60
CA TYR A 435 -15.46 11.59 -16.41
C TYR A 435 -15.40 13.12 -16.41
N SER A 436 -14.43 13.69 -15.70
CA SER A 436 -14.20 15.13 -15.64
C SER A 436 -13.86 15.78 -16.99
N CYS A 437 -13.20 15.03 -17.90
CA CYS A 437 -12.81 15.56 -19.20
C CYS A 437 -13.94 15.57 -20.24
N ILE A 438 -15.01 14.82 -19.97
CA ILE A 438 -16.19 14.72 -20.84
C ILE A 438 -17.45 15.18 -20.12
N GLU A 439 -17.29 15.81 -18.94
CA GLU A 439 -18.34 16.46 -18.15
C GLU A 439 -19.52 15.54 -17.76
N ILE A 440 -19.24 14.23 -17.57
CA ILE A 440 -20.23 13.30 -17.02
C ILE A 440 -20.01 13.09 -15.53
N LYS A 441 -21.12 13.05 -14.78
CA LYS A 441 -21.09 12.80 -13.32
C LYS A 441 -21.18 11.32 -12.97
N ASN A 442 -21.96 10.56 -13.74
CA ASN A 442 -22.19 9.12 -13.52
C ASN A 442 -22.01 8.36 -14.81
N GLY A 443 -21.52 7.14 -14.71
CA GLY A 443 -21.38 6.24 -15.86
C GLY A 443 -22.75 5.92 -16.49
N PRO A 444 -22.91 6.07 -17.82
CA PRO A 444 -24.14 5.73 -18.50
C PRO A 444 -24.43 4.23 -18.39
N LYS A 445 -25.71 3.89 -18.21
CA LYS A 445 -26.15 2.50 -18.26
C LYS A 445 -26.24 2.06 -19.74
N GLY A 446 -25.22 1.33 -20.21
CA GLY A 446 -25.17 0.81 -21.58
C GLY A 446 -23.93 1.26 -22.35
N LYS A 447 -23.98 1.10 -23.68
CA LYS A 447 -22.88 1.50 -24.58
C LYS A 447 -22.74 3.02 -24.62
N TRP A 448 -21.50 3.47 -24.54
CA TRP A 448 -21.15 4.87 -24.63
C TRP A 448 -20.15 5.13 -25.76
N PHE A 449 -20.37 6.20 -26.50
CA PHE A 449 -19.53 6.63 -27.61
C PHE A 449 -19.02 8.05 -27.37
N CYS A 450 -17.75 8.30 -27.65
CA CYS A 450 -17.19 9.65 -27.56
C CYS A 450 -17.67 10.53 -28.75
N LYS A 451 -17.47 11.84 -28.63
CA LYS A 451 -17.88 12.82 -29.66
C LYS A 451 -17.34 12.54 -31.06
N GLU A 452 -16.23 11.80 -31.17
CA GLU A 452 -15.63 11.42 -32.48
C GLU A 452 -16.18 10.08 -33.02
N CYS A 453 -16.95 9.35 -32.23
CA CYS A 453 -17.50 8.03 -32.57
C CYS A 453 -19.03 7.97 -32.62
N ILE A 454 -19.71 9.08 -32.34
CA ILE A 454 -21.17 9.27 -32.51
C ILE A 454 -21.50 9.50 -34.02
#